data_6d1861036045bebd4178012d4865b11e
#
_entry.id   6d1861036045bebd4178012d4865b11e
#
_cell.length_a   1.000
_cell.length_b   1.000
_cell.length_c   1.000
_cell.angle_alpha   90.00
_cell.angle_beta   90.00
_cell.angle_gamma   90.00
#
_symmetry.space_group_name_H-M   'P 1'
#
loop_
_entity.id
_entity.type
_entity.pdbx_description
1 polymer ?
#
loop_
_entity_poly.entity_id
_entity_poly.type
_entity_poly.pdbx_seq_one_letter_code
_entity_poly.pdbx_strand_id
1 'polypeptide(L)'
;MKLHRRQFLQSATCAVALPATGQPAWAQAYPARPVRIVVPVAAGGANDVTARLIAQWLSERLGQQFVIENRPGAGTNVGTEAVIRASADGYTLLIAGSNAAINATLFGSLNFNFIRDTAAIASIVRVPQVMQVNPTLPVRSVPEFIAYAKANPGKVAMGSGGNGSPAHVVGEYFKLMTGTDLTHVPYRGAAPAVTDLIGGQIQVAFTEMATSLGHIKAGKLRALAVTTATRSEALPDIPTLREVIPDFEASQWIGLVAPKDTPSTVIEKLNVEINAALGDSKMKARFADLGGMVLPGSPADFGKLIRDETEKWAKVIRAANIKLE
;
A
#
# COMPACT_ATOMS: atom_id res chain seq x y z
N MET A 1 60.02 -9.69 69.16
CA MET A 1 59.58 -8.54 68.34
C MET A 1 58.13 -8.70 68.02
N LYS A 2 57.24 -7.93 68.62
CA LYS A 2 55.79 -7.97 68.38
C LYS A 2 55.47 -6.80 67.47
N LEU A 3 55.13 -7.08 66.20
CA LEU A 3 54.68 -6.10 65.25
C LEU A 3 53.21 -5.75 65.57
N HIS A 4 52.97 -4.45 65.77
CA HIS A 4 51.67 -3.93 66.16
C HIS A 4 50.62 -3.99 65.02
N ARG A 5 49.52 -4.66 65.29
CA ARG A 5 48.34 -4.80 64.42
C ARG A 5 47.70 -3.47 63.96
N ARG A 6 48.18 -2.35 64.47
CA ARG A 6 47.62 -0.99 64.19
C ARG A 6 48.19 -0.31 62.93
N GLN A 7 49.29 -0.80 62.37
CA GLN A 7 49.86 -0.19 61.15
C GLN A 7 49.41 -0.84 59.84
N PHE A 8 48.69 -1.95 59.93
CA PHE A 8 48.16 -2.62 58.73
C PHE A 8 46.80 -2.07 58.28
N LEU A 9 46.13 -1.23 59.06
CA LEU A 9 44.81 -0.67 58.76
C LEU A 9 44.86 0.76 58.19
N GLN A 10 46.03 1.36 58.00
CA GLN A 10 46.13 2.71 57.41
C GLN A 10 46.62 2.72 55.96
N SER A 11 46.84 1.55 55.33
CA SER A 11 47.32 1.50 53.94
C SER A 11 46.27 1.04 52.93
N ALA A 12 44.98 0.95 53.31
CA ALA A 12 43.92 0.41 52.47
C ALA A 12 42.88 1.44 52.03
N THR A 13 43.21 2.73 51.97
CA THR A 13 42.24 3.76 51.59
C THR A 13 42.78 4.68 50.48
N CYS A 14 43.43 4.09 49.47
CA CYS A 14 43.52 4.72 48.14
C CYS A 14 42.69 3.90 47.18
N ALA A 15 41.35 3.95 47.38
CA ALA A 15 40.41 3.60 46.35
C ALA A 15 40.57 4.65 45.24
N VAL A 16 41.28 4.28 44.18
CA VAL A 16 41.37 4.98 42.93
C VAL A 16 39.94 5.07 42.40
N ALA A 17 39.31 6.24 42.59
CA ALA A 17 38.12 6.61 41.85
C ALA A 17 38.55 6.78 40.39
N LEU A 18 38.46 5.68 39.61
CA LEU A 18 38.50 5.75 38.16
C LEU A 18 37.33 6.64 37.77
N PRO A 19 37.57 7.76 37.08
CA PRO A 19 36.48 8.49 36.48
C PRO A 19 35.80 7.49 35.54
N ALA A 20 34.51 7.16 35.80
CA ALA A 20 33.67 6.57 34.81
C ALA A 20 33.57 7.60 33.67
N THR A 21 34.53 7.55 32.76
CA THR A 21 34.39 8.18 31.46
C THR A 21 33.20 7.51 30.83
N GLY A 22 32.01 8.08 31.09
CA GLY A 22 30.82 7.77 30.32
C GLY A 22 31.24 8.01 28.87
N GLN A 23 31.51 6.94 28.16
CA GLN A 23 31.64 7.02 26.72
C GLN A 23 30.36 7.70 26.28
N PRO A 24 30.43 8.83 25.55
CA PRO A 24 29.25 9.38 24.96
C PRO A 24 28.64 8.20 24.20
N ALA A 25 27.42 7.80 24.58
CA ALA A 25 26.63 6.88 23.79
C ALA A 25 26.47 7.58 22.44
N TRP A 26 27.39 7.33 21.53
CA TRP A 26 27.28 7.74 20.16
C TRP A 26 25.96 7.13 19.73
N ALA A 27 24.93 7.95 19.60
CA ALA A 27 23.64 7.54 19.09
C ALA A 27 23.96 6.84 17.78
N GLN A 28 23.92 5.50 17.80
CA GLN A 28 24.36 4.67 16.70
C GLN A 28 23.53 5.09 15.49
N ALA A 29 24.21 5.61 14.46
CA ALA A 29 23.52 6.19 13.32
C ALA A 29 22.58 5.15 12.70
N TYR A 30 21.29 5.41 12.73
CA TYR A 30 20.30 4.53 12.10
C TYR A 30 20.47 4.54 10.57
N PRO A 31 20.41 3.36 9.90
CA PRO A 31 20.42 2.02 10.46
C PRO A 31 21.85 1.51 10.74
N ALA A 32 22.06 0.81 11.87
CA ALA A 32 23.34 0.21 12.24
C ALA A 32 23.36 -1.31 12.00
N ARG A 33 22.23 -1.89 11.61
CA ARG A 33 22.03 -3.31 11.30
C ARG A 33 20.97 -3.47 10.22
N PRO A 34 20.80 -4.64 9.62
CA PRO A 34 19.78 -4.88 8.61
C PRO A 34 18.37 -4.51 9.09
N VAL A 35 17.61 -3.88 8.19
CA VAL A 35 16.20 -3.49 8.40
C VAL A 35 15.29 -4.45 7.65
N ARG A 36 14.26 -4.95 8.31
CA ARG A 36 13.26 -5.82 7.71
C ARG A 36 12.06 -5.04 7.21
N ILE A 37 11.69 -5.24 5.96
CA ILE A 37 10.44 -4.72 5.39
C ILE A 37 9.48 -5.88 5.17
N VAL A 38 8.40 -5.92 5.93
CA VAL A 38 7.32 -6.89 5.77
C VAL A 38 6.41 -6.45 4.63
N VAL A 39 6.18 -7.37 3.70
CA VAL A 39 5.25 -7.21 2.58
C VAL A 39 4.08 -8.16 2.81
N PRO A 40 2.87 -7.66 3.11
CA PRO A 40 1.76 -8.48 3.58
C PRO A 40 1.00 -9.20 2.45
N VAL A 41 1.65 -9.40 1.31
CA VAL A 41 1.13 -10.11 0.14
C VAL A 41 2.16 -11.10 -0.40
N ALA A 42 1.73 -12.01 -1.27
CA ALA A 42 2.63 -12.91 -1.98
C ALA A 42 3.62 -12.12 -2.87
N ALA A 43 4.77 -12.73 -3.14
CA ALA A 43 5.79 -12.16 -4.00
C ALA A 43 5.27 -11.95 -5.44
N GLY A 44 5.78 -10.92 -6.13
CA GLY A 44 5.53 -10.62 -7.54
C GLY A 44 4.39 -9.64 -7.81
N GLY A 45 3.56 -9.28 -6.81
CA GLY A 45 2.54 -8.24 -6.95
C GLY A 45 3.10 -6.81 -6.82
N ALA A 46 2.26 -5.81 -7.09
CA ALA A 46 2.68 -4.39 -7.06
C ALA A 46 3.32 -3.96 -5.74
N ASN A 47 2.79 -4.42 -4.60
CA ASN A 47 3.36 -4.12 -3.28
C ASN A 47 4.76 -4.72 -3.12
N ASP A 48 4.98 -5.96 -3.59
CA ASP A 48 6.28 -6.64 -3.48
C ASP A 48 7.32 -5.99 -4.38
N VAL A 49 6.96 -5.69 -5.61
CA VAL A 49 7.87 -5.01 -6.57
C VAL A 49 8.23 -3.61 -6.03
N THR A 50 7.26 -2.85 -5.54
CA THR A 50 7.48 -1.54 -4.91
C THR A 50 8.43 -1.66 -3.72
N ALA A 51 8.20 -2.64 -2.84
CA ALA A 51 9.05 -2.89 -1.68
C ALA A 51 10.51 -3.17 -2.08
N ARG A 52 10.72 -4.00 -3.10
CA ARG A 52 12.07 -4.37 -3.58
C ARG A 52 12.80 -3.18 -4.18
N LEU A 53 12.13 -2.35 -4.98
CA LEU A 53 12.72 -1.14 -5.54
C LEU A 53 13.17 -0.17 -4.45
N ILE A 54 12.31 0.07 -3.46
CA ILE A 54 12.64 0.97 -2.33
C ILE A 54 13.69 0.35 -1.42
N ALA A 55 13.62 -0.96 -1.13
CA ALA A 55 14.61 -1.65 -0.31
C ALA A 55 16.01 -1.60 -0.93
N GLN A 56 16.11 -1.78 -2.24
CA GLN A 56 17.38 -1.65 -2.95
C GLN A 56 17.94 -0.22 -2.82
N TRP A 57 17.14 0.80 -3.11
CA TRP A 57 17.54 2.19 -2.97
C TRP A 57 18.03 2.52 -1.55
N LEU A 58 17.23 2.15 -0.54
CA LEU A 58 17.58 2.40 0.86
C LEU A 58 18.87 1.66 1.26
N SER A 59 19.07 0.43 0.77
CA SER A 59 20.28 -0.34 1.07
C SER A 59 21.55 0.33 0.49
N GLU A 60 21.46 0.83 -0.74
CA GLU A 60 22.57 1.53 -1.40
C GLU A 60 22.87 2.87 -0.73
N ARG A 61 21.85 3.60 -0.30
CA ARG A 61 21.97 4.95 0.27
C ARG A 61 22.35 4.97 1.74
N LEU A 62 21.88 3.99 2.52
CA LEU A 62 22.04 3.97 3.98
C LEU A 62 23.10 2.96 4.45
N GLY A 63 23.71 2.19 3.55
CA GLY A 63 24.82 1.30 3.85
C GLY A 63 24.47 0.06 4.69
N GLN A 64 23.16 -0.22 4.87
CA GLN A 64 22.66 -1.41 5.55
C GLN A 64 21.60 -2.12 4.69
N GLN A 65 21.51 -3.44 4.79
CA GLN A 65 20.55 -4.21 4.00
C GLN A 65 19.11 -3.94 4.46
N PHE A 66 18.21 -3.65 3.50
CA PHE A 66 16.77 -3.65 3.69
C PHE A 66 16.21 -4.95 3.12
N VAL A 67 15.82 -5.88 3.99
CA VAL A 67 15.46 -7.26 3.63
C VAL A 67 13.94 -7.39 3.52
N ILE A 68 13.46 -7.92 2.40
CA ILE A 68 12.03 -8.17 2.18
C ILE A 68 11.61 -9.50 2.80
N GLU A 69 10.52 -9.47 3.59
CA GLU A 69 9.82 -10.64 4.10
C GLU A 69 8.36 -10.62 3.60
N ASN A 70 8.02 -11.52 2.68
CA ASN A 70 6.62 -11.68 2.27
C ASN A 70 5.85 -12.46 3.35
N ARG A 71 4.76 -11.86 3.87
CA ARG A 71 3.94 -12.44 4.95
C ARG A 71 2.46 -12.29 4.65
N PRO A 72 1.94 -13.04 3.66
CA PRO A 72 0.53 -12.96 3.25
C PRO A 72 -0.41 -13.58 4.29
N GLY A 73 -1.69 -13.27 4.18
CA GLY A 73 -2.75 -13.89 4.98
C GLY A 73 -3.81 -12.90 5.45
N ALA A 74 -5.04 -13.38 5.59
CA ALA A 74 -6.20 -12.64 6.07
C ALA A 74 -6.34 -11.22 5.43
N GLY A 75 -6.26 -11.14 4.10
CA GLY A 75 -6.39 -9.85 3.39
C GLY A 75 -5.29 -8.84 3.74
N THR A 76 -4.07 -9.27 4.07
CA THR A 76 -2.90 -8.48 4.54
C THR A 76 -2.78 -8.33 6.07
N ASN A 77 -3.80 -8.70 6.83
CA ASN A 77 -3.83 -8.43 8.28
C ASN A 77 -2.75 -9.20 9.04
N VAL A 78 -2.36 -10.42 8.61
CA VAL A 78 -1.31 -11.22 9.27
C VAL A 78 0.05 -10.49 9.26
N GLY A 79 0.48 -9.98 8.11
CA GLY A 79 1.73 -9.21 8.00
C GLY A 79 1.65 -7.87 8.73
N THR A 80 0.50 -7.20 8.65
CA THR A 80 0.25 -5.92 9.32
C THR A 80 0.34 -6.05 10.84
N GLU A 81 -0.36 -7.04 11.43
CA GLU A 81 -0.32 -7.28 12.87
C GLU A 81 1.09 -7.63 13.38
N ALA A 82 1.84 -8.41 12.58
CA ALA A 82 3.21 -8.76 12.93
C ALA A 82 4.14 -7.55 13.05
N VAL A 83 3.93 -6.51 12.22
CA VAL A 83 4.70 -5.26 12.31
C VAL A 83 4.22 -4.38 13.45
N ILE A 84 2.92 -4.23 13.63
CA ILE A 84 2.34 -3.44 14.73
C ILE A 84 2.83 -3.93 16.09
N ARG A 85 3.04 -5.25 16.25
CA ARG A 85 3.56 -5.87 17.49
C ARG A 85 5.08 -5.91 17.58
N ALA A 86 5.80 -5.44 16.56
CA ALA A 86 7.26 -5.38 16.60
C ALA A 86 7.76 -4.20 17.43
N SER A 87 9.06 -4.22 17.79
CA SER A 87 9.70 -3.10 18.47
C SER A 87 9.62 -1.83 17.60
N ALA A 88 9.32 -0.70 18.25
CA ALA A 88 9.23 0.60 17.60
C ALA A 88 10.62 1.27 17.45
N ASP A 89 11.60 0.52 16.95
CA ASP A 89 12.99 0.95 16.80
C ASP A 89 13.38 1.26 15.34
N GLY A 90 12.43 1.12 14.43
CA GLY A 90 12.63 1.35 12.99
C GLY A 90 13.24 0.18 12.23
N TYR A 91 13.55 -0.96 12.87
CA TYR A 91 14.16 -2.13 12.20
C TYR A 91 13.14 -3.15 11.67
N THR A 92 11.85 -2.91 11.91
CA THR A 92 10.77 -3.67 11.29
C THR A 92 9.74 -2.69 10.73
N LEU A 93 9.61 -2.68 9.41
CA LEU A 93 8.76 -1.77 8.65
C LEU A 93 7.71 -2.57 7.88
N LEU A 94 6.63 -1.91 7.46
CA LEU A 94 5.55 -2.52 6.69
C LEU A 94 5.34 -1.76 5.37
N ILE A 95 5.31 -2.48 4.28
CA ILE A 95 4.66 -1.99 3.06
C ILE A 95 3.14 -2.07 3.27
N ALA A 96 2.52 -0.92 3.34
CA ALA A 96 1.08 -0.78 3.46
C ALA A 96 0.46 -0.39 2.11
N GLY A 97 -0.79 -0.75 1.91
CA GLY A 97 -1.56 -0.37 0.73
C GLY A 97 -3.03 -0.12 1.07
N SER A 98 -3.85 0.17 0.07
CA SER A 98 -5.27 0.49 0.23
C SER A 98 -6.07 -0.58 0.97
N ASN A 99 -5.59 -1.84 0.96
CA ASN A 99 -6.17 -2.91 1.77
C ASN A 99 -6.24 -2.57 3.26
N ALA A 100 -5.24 -1.87 3.80
CA ALA A 100 -5.24 -1.49 5.21
C ALA A 100 -6.43 -0.55 5.55
N ALA A 101 -6.74 0.39 4.66
CA ALA A 101 -7.89 1.29 4.81
C ALA A 101 -9.24 0.55 4.66
N ILE A 102 -9.34 -0.36 3.69
CA ILE A 102 -10.51 -1.20 3.44
C ILE A 102 -10.77 -2.14 4.63
N ASN A 103 -9.73 -2.82 5.08
CA ASN A 103 -9.82 -3.83 6.15
C ASN A 103 -10.25 -3.26 7.50
N ALA A 104 -9.95 -1.99 7.76
CA ALA A 104 -10.38 -1.31 8.98
C ALA A 104 -11.91 -1.35 9.20
N THR A 105 -12.68 -1.49 8.12
CA THR A 105 -14.14 -1.62 8.18
C THR A 105 -14.63 -3.03 7.79
N LEU A 106 -13.96 -3.66 6.84
CA LEU A 106 -14.38 -4.95 6.29
C LEU A 106 -14.22 -6.10 7.29
N PHE A 107 -13.17 -6.06 8.13
CA PHE A 107 -12.95 -7.05 9.19
C PHE A 107 -13.55 -6.50 10.50
N GLY A 108 -14.69 -7.05 10.93
CA GLY A 108 -15.45 -6.56 12.07
C GLY A 108 -14.73 -6.63 13.44
N SER A 109 -13.63 -7.41 13.54
CA SER A 109 -12.88 -7.59 14.80
C SER A 109 -11.38 -7.77 14.50
N LEU A 110 -10.67 -6.68 14.24
CA LEU A 110 -9.21 -6.69 14.22
C LEU A 110 -8.66 -6.45 15.63
N ASN A 111 -7.62 -7.21 16.02
CA ASN A 111 -6.90 -7.03 17.28
C ASN A 111 -6.00 -5.78 17.29
N PHE A 112 -6.08 -4.94 16.26
CA PHE A 112 -5.33 -3.70 16.10
C PHE A 112 -6.17 -2.64 15.37
N ASN A 113 -5.74 -1.39 15.48
CA ASN A 113 -6.25 -0.29 14.68
C ASN A 113 -5.10 0.28 13.83
N PHE A 114 -5.17 0.13 12.52
CA PHE A 114 -4.09 0.51 11.62
C PHE A 114 -3.65 1.98 11.80
N ILE A 115 -4.61 2.90 11.89
CA ILE A 115 -4.30 4.34 12.03
C ILE A 115 -3.66 4.66 13.38
N ARG A 116 -4.17 4.05 14.45
CA ARG A 116 -3.69 4.31 15.82
C ARG A 116 -2.34 3.66 16.08
N ASP A 117 -2.12 2.47 15.53
CA ASP A 117 -1.04 1.57 15.93
C ASP A 117 0.15 1.61 14.96
N THR A 118 0.09 2.45 13.90
CA THR A 118 1.20 2.68 12.97
C THR A 118 1.61 4.13 12.90
N ALA A 119 2.87 4.36 12.51
CA ALA A 119 3.42 5.67 12.15
C ALA A 119 3.67 5.71 10.64
N ALA A 120 3.11 6.68 9.95
CA ALA A 120 3.34 6.88 8.51
C ALA A 120 4.78 7.36 8.28
N ILE A 121 5.47 6.77 7.29
CA ILE A 121 6.81 7.18 6.88
C ILE A 121 6.74 7.92 5.55
N ALA A 122 6.28 7.26 4.49
CA ALA A 122 6.18 7.85 3.16
C ALA A 122 5.13 7.13 2.30
N SER A 123 4.36 7.88 1.55
CA SER A 123 3.70 7.39 0.35
C SER A 123 4.74 7.15 -0.74
N ILE A 124 4.55 6.12 -1.57
CA ILE A 124 5.54 5.74 -2.58
C ILE A 124 4.94 5.85 -3.98
N VAL A 125 3.85 5.16 -4.21
CA VAL A 125 3.26 5.06 -5.54
C VAL A 125 1.74 4.95 -5.46
N ARG A 126 1.08 5.54 -6.43
CA ARG A 126 -0.34 5.38 -6.71
C ARG A 126 -0.50 4.53 -7.95
N VAL A 127 -1.29 3.47 -7.86
CA VAL A 127 -1.53 2.53 -8.96
C VAL A 127 -2.98 2.71 -9.42
N PRO A 128 -3.21 3.16 -10.65
CA PRO A 128 -4.55 3.27 -11.20
C PRO A 128 -5.15 1.89 -11.42
N GLN A 129 -6.45 1.81 -11.25
CA GLN A 129 -7.22 0.73 -11.83
C GLN A 129 -7.81 1.21 -13.16
N VAL A 130 -8.08 0.25 -14.05
CA VAL A 130 -8.71 0.51 -15.34
C VAL A 130 -10.10 -0.10 -15.32
N MET A 131 -11.11 0.73 -15.58
CA MET A 131 -12.43 0.25 -15.94
C MET A 131 -12.37 -0.26 -17.37
N GLN A 132 -12.62 -1.53 -17.57
CA GLN A 132 -12.48 -2.17 -18.87
C GLN A 132 -13.62 -3.15 -19.14
N VAL A 133 -13.93 -3.32 -20.40
CA VAL A 133 -15.01 -4.17 -20.88
C VAL A 133 -14.53 -5.12 -21.99
N ASN A 134 -15.29 -6.19 -22.22
CA ASN A 134 -15.12 -6.98 -23.43
C ASN A 134 -15.46 -6.13 -24.66
N PRO A 135 -14.65 -6.14 -25.74
CA PRO A 135 -14.90 -5.35 -26.94
C PRO A 135 -16.21 -5.66 -27.68
N THR A 136 -16.81 -6.83 -27.43
CA THR A 136 -18.13 -7.19 -28.01
C THR A 136 -19.28 -6.46 -27.35
N LEU A 137 -19.09 -5.94 -26.13
CA LEU A 137 -20.10 -5.10 -25.50
C LEU A 137 -20.29 -3.81 -26.32
N PRO A 138 -21.54 -3.42 -26.66
CA PRO A 138 -21.82 -2.29 -27.54
C PRO A 138 -21.68 -0.93 -26.82
N VAL A 139 -20.57 -0.73 -26.12
CA VAL A 139 -20.25 0.52 -25.39
C VAL A 139 -18.80 0.94 -25.67
N ARG A 140 -18.57 2.24 -25.82
CA ARG A 140 -17.25 2.81 -26.12
C ARG A 140 -16.81 3.89 -25.11
N SER A 141 -17.71 4.27 -24.21
CA SER A 141 -17.46 5.31 -23.21
C SER A 141 -18.13 4.96 -21.89
N VAL A 142 -17.72 5.63 -20.81
CA VAL A 142 -18.35 5.47 -19.49
C VAL A 142 -19.83 5.89 -19.50
N PRO A 143 -20.24 7.01 -20.13
CA PRO A 143 -21.66 7.33 -20.24
C PRO A 143 -22.48 6.26 -20.97
N GLU A 144 -21.96 5.71 -22.06
CA GLU A 144 -22.64 4.61 -22.78
C GLU A 144 -22.75 3.36 -21.91
N PHE A 145 -21.68 3.02 -21.15
CA PHE A 145 -21.73 1.91 -20.22
C PHE A 145 -22.77 2.10 -19.12
N ILE A 146 -22.83 3.31 -18.52
CA ILE A 146 -23.84 3.63 -17.50
C ILE A 146 -25.26 3.49 -18.07
N ALA A 147 -25.51 4.00 -19.28
CA ALA A 147 -26.81 3.87 -19.95
C ALA A 147 -27.15 2.39 -20.23
N TYR A 148 -26.19 1.63 -20.73
CA TYR A 148 -26.33 0.19 -20.98
C TYR A 148 -26.65 -0.59 -19.69
N ALA A 149 -25.90 -0.34 -18.60
CA ALA A 149 -26.11 -1.00 -17.32
C ALA A 149 -27.48 -0.67 -16.72
N LYS A 150 -27.91 0.58 -16.80
CA LYS A 150 -29.27 1.01 -16.35
C LYS A 150 -30.40 0.40 -17.17
N ALA A 151 -30.17 0.14 -18.46
CA ALA A 151 -31.15 -0.55 -19.33
C ALA A 151 -31.15 -2.08 -19.09
N ASN A 152 -30.16 -2.64 -18.42
CA ASN A 152 -29.99 -4.07 -18.17
C ASN A 152 -29.70 -4.37 -16.68
N PRO A 153 -30.59 -3.96 -15.75
CA PRO A 153 -30.34 -4.12 -14.32
C PRO A 153 -30.12 -5.59 -13.94
N GLY A 154 -29.08 -5.85 -13.13
CA GLY A 154 -28.71 -7.18 -12.67
C GLY A 154 -28.14 -8.14 -13.73
N LYS A 155 -28.08 -7.72 -15.02
CA LYS A 155 -27.58 -8.57 -16.12
C LYS A 155 -26.12 -8.32 -16.49
N VAL A 156 -25.52 -7.25 -15.99
CA VAL A 156 -24.11 -6.89 -16.25
C VAL A 156 -23.27 -7.45 -15.13
N ALA A 157 -22.46 -8.46 -15.42
CA ALA A 157 -21.56 -9.08 -14.46
C ALA A 157 -20.26 -8.27 -14.35
N MET A 158 -19.89 -7.95 -13.12
CA MET A 158 -18.67 -7.23 -12.76
C MET A 158 -17.68 -8.16 -12.05
N GLY A 159 -16.54 -8.42 -12.66
CA GLY A 159 -15.51 -9.27 -12.07
C GLY A 159 -14.58 -8.51 -11.12
N SER A 160 -14.12 -9.19 -10.08
CA SER A 160 -13.08 -8.69 -9.17
C SER A 160 -12.11 -9.78 -8.72
N GLY A 161 -11.02 -9.38 -8.06
CA GLY A 161 -10.07 -10.32 -7.48
C GLY A 161 -10.55 -11.01 -6.19
N GLY A 162 -11.84 -10.90 -5.86
CA GLY A 162 -12.46 -11.54 -4.70
C GLY A 162 -13.21 -10.54 -3.81
N ASN A 163 -14.00 -11.09 -2.88
CA ASN A 163 -14.76 -10.27 -1.92
C ASN A 163 -13.84 -9.37 -1.10
N GLY A 164 -14.16 -8.08 -1.01
CA GLY A 164 -13.37 -7.08 -0.30
C GLY A 164 -12.04 -6.69 -0.95
N SER A 165 -11.73 -7.22 -2.15
CA SER A 165 -10.57 -6.76 -2.90
C SER A 165 -10.74 -5.28 -3.31
N PRO A 166 -9.64 -4.53 -3.55
CA PRO A 166 -9.74 -3.17 -4.05
C PRO A 166 -10.60 -3.05 -5.31
N ALA A 167 -10.52 -4.02 -6.23
CA ALA A 167 -11.34 -4.06 -7.43
C ALA A 167 -12.85 -4.19 -7.12
N HIS A 168 -13.22 -5.02 -6.15
CA HIS A 168 -14.61 -5.14 -5.69
C HIS A 168 -15.10 -3.83 -5.11
N VAL A 169 -14.36 -3.25 -4.16
CA VAL A 169 -14.78 -2.02 -3.46
C VAL A 169 -14.88 -0.83 -4.42
N VAL A 170 -13.98 -0.74 -5.41
CA VAL A 170 -14.05 0.28 -6.47
C VAL A 170 -15.28 0.09 -7.36
N GLY A 171 -15.60 -1.15 -7.71
CA GLY A 171 -16.81 -1.46 -8.47
C GLY A 171 -18.08 -1.11 -7.71
N GLU A 172 -18.15 -1.40 -6.41
CA GLU A 172 -19.28 -1.00 -5.56
C GLU A 172 -19.36 0.53 -5.40
N TYR A 173 -18.22 1.22 -5.30
CA TYR A 173 -18.18 2.68 -5.32
C TYR A 173 -18.74 3.26 -6.62
N PHE A 174 -18.36 2.65 -7.77
CA PHE A 174 -18.94 3.02 -9.07
C PHE A 174 -20.46 2.81 -9.11
N LYS A 175 -20.97 1.69 -8.62
CA LYS A 175 -22.42 1.42 -8.52
C LYS A 175 -23.14 2.50 -7.71
N LEU A 176 -22.60 2.84 -6.54
CA LEU A 176 -23.15 3.88 -5.65
C LEU A 176 -23.20 5.25 -6.32
N MET A 177 -22.11 5.65 -6.99
CA MET A 177 -22.02 6.96 -7.62
C MET A 177 -22.86 7.11 -8.87
N THR A 178 -23.16 6.01 -9.58
CA THR A 178 -23.88 6.02 -10.87
C THR A 178 -25.32 5.53 -10.77
N GLY A 179 -25.69 4.87 -9.68
CA GLY A 179 -26.98 4.22 -9.53
C GLY A 179 -27.17 3.05 -10.52
N THR A 180 -26.08 2.37 -10.89
CA THR A 180 -26.11 1.17 -11.74
C THR A 180 -26.23 -0.09 -10.89
N ASP A 181 -26.93 -1.10 -11.41
CA ASP A 181 -27.04 -2.42 -10.80
C ASP A 181 -26.17 -3.44 -11.57
N LEU A 182 -25.01 -3.78 -10.99
CA LEU A 182 -24.04 -4.73 -11.51
C LEU A 182 -23.98 -5.94 -10.59
N THR A 183 -24.02 -7.15 -11.16
CA THR A 183 -23.85 -8.39 -10.39
C THR A 183 -22.36 -8.66 -10.15
N HIS A 184 -21.92 -8.67 -8.90
CA HIS A 184 -20.53 -8.96 -8.56
C HIS A 184 -20.19 -10.44 -8.68
N VAL A 185 -19.08 -10.74 -9.38
CA VAL A 185 -18.52 -12.09 -9.55
C VAL A 185 -17.11 -12.11 -8.97
N PRO A 186 -16.90 -12.72 -7.79
CA PRO A 186 -15.60 -12.80 -7.15
C PRO A 186 -14.73 -13.91 -7.76
N TYR A 187 -13.47 -13.59 -8.03
CA TYR A 187 -12.44 -14.54 -8.49
C TYR A 187 -11.33 -14.68 -7.45
N ARG A 188 -10.47 -15.69 -7.62
CA ARG A 188 -9.25 -15.87 -6.80
C ARG A 188 -8.08 -15.06 -7.37
N GLY A 189 -8.24 -13.72 -7.44
CA GLY A 189 -7.27 -12.78 -7.99
C GLY A 189 -7.71 -12.13 -9.30
N ALA A 190 -6.96 -11.12 -9.76
CA ALA A 190 -7.33 -10.35 -10.95
C ALA A 190 -7.16 -11.14 -12.27
N ALA A 191 -6.15 -12.00 -12.38
CA ALA A 191 -5.84 -12.72 -13.63
C ALA A 191 -7.00 -13.61 -14.14
N PRO A 192 -7.64 -14.48 -13.33
CA PRO A 192 -8.80 -15.23 -13.79
C PRO A 192 -10.00 -14.33 -14.14
N ALA A 193 -10.21 -13.22 -13.44
CA ALA A 193 -11.26 -12.26 -13.81
C ALA A 193 -11.00 -11.63 -15.20
N VAL A 194 -9.75 -11.27 -15.49
CA VAL A 194 -9.34 -10.77 -16.82
C VAL A 194 -9.54 -11.82 -17.90
N THR A 195 -9.23 -13.07 -17.63
CA THR A 195 -9.45 -14.19 -18.59
C THR A 195 -10.93 -14.32 -18.95
N ASP A 196 -11.81 -14.30 -17.95
CA ASP A 196 -13.27 -14.42 -18.16
C ASP A 196 -13.85 -13.14 -18.80
N LEU A 197 -13.27 -11.98 -18.54
CA LEU A 197 -13.64 -10.75 -19.24
C LEU A 197 -13.29 -10.82 -20.73
N ILE A 198 -12.12 -11.33 -21.08
CA ILE A 198 -11.72 -11.56 -22.48
C ILE A 198 -12.65 -12.59 -23.12
N GLY A 199 -13.02 -13.64 -22.38
CA GLY A 199 -13.96 -14.67 -22.84
C GLY A 199 -15.42 -14.25 -22.90
N GLY A 200 -15.77 -13.03 -22.43
CA GLY A 200 -17.14 -12.50 -22.43
C GLY A 200 -18.05 -13.09 -21.35
N GLN A 201 -17.51 -13.87 -20.39
CA GLN A 201 -18.28 -14.46 -19.27
C GLN A 201 -18.73 -13.37 -18.28
N ILE A 202 -17.95 -12.32 -18.15
CA ILE A 202 -18.27 -11.09 -17.43
C ILE A 202 -18.16 -9.89 -18.38
N GLN A 203 -18.85 -8.80 -18.10
CA GLN A 203 -18.96 -7.65 -19.00
C GLN A 203 -18.02 -6.51 -18.65
N VAL A 204 -17.72 -6.31 -17.36
CA VAL A 204 -16.87 -5.23 -16.87
C VAL A 204 -15.98 -5.72 -15.73
N ALA A 205 -14.79 -5.13 -15.62
CA ALA A 205 -13.93 -5.28 -14.44
C ALA A 205 -13.16 -3.99 -14.17
N PHE A 206 -12.83 -3.79 -12.89
CA PHE A 206 -11.87 -2.80 -12.43
C PHE A 206 -10.61 -3.55 -12.03
N THR A 207 -9.50 -3.38 -12.74
CA THR A 207 -8.27 -4.11 -12.43
C THR A 207 -7.07 -3.19 -12.45
N GLU A 208 -6.01 -3.59 -11.74
CA GLU A 208 -4.75 -2.87 -11.78
C GLU A 208 -4.22 -2.77 -13.21
N MET A 209 -3.66 -1.61 -13.57
CA MET A 209 -3.12 -1.31 -14.89
C MET A 209 -2.17 -2.40 -15.38
N ALA A 210 -1.23 -2.84 -14.54
CA ALA A 210 -0.24 -3.85 -14.89
C ALA A 210 -0.85 -5.18 -15.37
N THR A 211 -2.00 -5.57 -14.84
CA THR A 211 -2.68 -6.83 -15.20
C THR A 211 -3.34 -6.75 -16.59
N SER A 212 -3.74 -5.57 -17.01
CA SER A 212 -4.62 -5.38 -18.18
C SER A 212 -3.95 -4.70 -19.37
N LEU A 213 -2.89 -3.94 -19.15
CA LEU A 213 -2.28 -3.06 -20.16
C LEU A 213 -1.92 -3.81 -21.46
N GLY A 214 -1.33 -5.00 -21.33
CA GLY A 214 -0.98 -5.83 -22.50
C GLY A 214 -2.21 -6.26 -23.30
N HIS A 215 -3.30 -6.61 -22.63
CA HIS A 215 -4.55 -7.02 -23.28
C HIS A 215 -5.28 -5.82 -23.92
N ILE A 216 -5.22 -4.66 -23.31
CA ILE A 216 -5.79 -3.42 -23.85
C ILE A 216 -5.02 -3.01 -25.11
N LYS A 217 -3.68 -2.98 -25.05
CA LYS A 217 -2.83 -2.67 -26.23
C LYS A 217 -3.01 -3.65 -27.37
N ALA A 218 -3.27 -4.93 -27.07
CA ALA A 218 -3.58 -5.97 -28.04
C ALA A 218 -5.03 -5.94 -28.55
N GLY A 219 -5.88 -5.02 -28.12
CA GLY A 219 -7.29 -4.90 -28.50
C GLY A 219 -8.20 -6.03 -27.98
N LYS A 220 -7.71 -6.88 -27.08
CA LYS A 220 -8.50 -7.96 -26.46
C LYS A 220 -9.47 -7.45 -25.40
N LEU A 221 -9.19 -6.27 -24.86
CA LEU A 221 -10.04 -5.53 -23.91
C LEU A 221 -10.16 -4.08 -24.34
N ARG A 222 -11.29 -3.47 -24.04
CA ARG A 222 -11.51 -2.02 -24.23
C ARG A 222 -11.45 -1.32 -22.89
N ALA A 223 -10.47 -0.44 -22.69
CA ALA A 223 -10.43 0.48 -21.57
C ALA A 223 -11.47 1.59 -21.79
N LEU A 224 -12.28 1.87 -20.78
CA LEU A 224 -13.26 2.97 -20.81
C LEU A 224 -12.77 4.17 -19.99
N ALA A 225 -12.12 3.95 -18.86
CA ALA A 225 -11.55 5.01 -18.02
C ALA A 225 -10.50 4.45 -17.06
N VAL A 226 -9.66 5.35 -16.53
CA VAL A 226 -8.81 5.10 -15.35
C VAL A 226 -9.45 5.68 -14.09
N THR A 227 -9.14 5.10 -12.94
CA THR A 227 -9.77 5.46 -11.65
C THR A 227 -9.05 6.58 -10.90
N THR A 228 -7.91 7.03 -11.40
CA THR A 228 -7.12 8.15 -10.84
C THR A 228 -7.74 9.50 -11.15
N ALA A 229 -7.38 10.54 -10.37
CA ALA A 229 -7.84 11.92 -10.62
C ALA A 229 -7.27 12.51 -11.92
N THR A 230 -6.12 12.03 -12.38
CA THR A 230 -5.46 12.42 -13.64
C THR A 230 -5.30 11.22 -14.55
N ARG A 231 -5.21 11.46 -15.86
CA ARG A 231 -4.98 10.40 -16.86
C ARG A 231 -3.64 9.71 -16.63
N SER A 232 -3.54 8.46 -17.01
CA SER A 232 -2.30 7.68 -16.91
C SER A 232 -1.44 7.88 -18.15
N GLU A 233 -0.13 8.08 -17.95
CA GLU A 233 0.83 8.16 -19.06
C GLU A 233 0.89 6.85 -19.89
N ALA A 234 0.59 5.71 -19.28
CA ALA A 234 0.54 4.42 -19.96
C ALA A 234 -0.65 4.28 -20.93
N LEU A 235 -1.73 5.07 -20.72
CA LEU A 235 -2.96 5.13 -21.51
C LEU A 235 -3.45 6.59 -21.63
N PRO A 236 -2.70 7.48 -22.31
CA PRO A 236 -2.97 8.92 -22.32
C PRO A 236 -4.30 9.30 -22.96
N ASP A 237 -4.80 8.50 -23.89
CA ASP A 237 -6.06 8.74 -24.59
C ASP A 237 -7.29 8.28 -23.76
N ILE A 238 -7.08 7.48 -22.71
CA ILE A 238 -8.17 6.98 -21.87
C ILE A 238 -8.51 8.03 -20.80
N PRO A 239 -9.79 8.48 -20.72
CA PRO A 239 -10.22 9.47 -19.74
C PRO A 239 -10.17 8.93 -18.31
N THR A 240 -10.29 9.84 -17.33
CA THR A 240 -10.53 9.45 -15.95
C THR A 240 -12.03 9.27 -15.70
N LEU A 241 -12.37 8.43 -14.72
CA LEU A 241 -13.77 8.36 -14.26
C LEU A 241 -14.25 9.70 -13.73
N ARG A 242 -13.36 10.51 -13.17
CA ARG A 242 -13.67 11.85 -12.66
C ARG A 242 -14.15 12.84 -13.74
N GLU A 243 -13.73 12.65 -14.99
CA GLU A 243 -14.21 13.47 -16.12
C GLU A 243 -15.71 13.27 -16.41
N VAL A 244 -16.29 12.15 -15.92
CA VAL A 244 -17.70 11.79 -16.14
C VAL A 244 -18.49 11.76 -14.84
N ILE A 245 -17.87 11.32 -13.76
CA ILE A 245 -18.47 11.19 -12.43
C ILE A 245 -17.73 12.15 -11.50
N PRO A 246 -18.31 13.31 -11.13
CA PRO A 246 -17.66 14.28 -10.26
C PRO A 246 -17.13 13.62 -8.98
N ASP A 247 -15.94 14.02 -8.54
CA ASP A 247 -15.25 13.55 -7.33
C ASP A 247 -14.94 12.05 -7.27
N PHE A 248 -15.11 11.31 -8.37
CA PHE A 248 -14.67 9.93 -8.42
C PHE A 248 -13.14 9.85 -8.41
N GLU A 249 -12.61 9.22 -7.40
CA GLU A 249 -11.21 8.79 -7.33
C GLU A 249 -11.11 7.51 -6.52
N ALA A 250 -10.49 6.49 -7.10
CA ALA A 250 -10.34 5.17 -6.50
C ALA A 250 -9.07 4.50 -7.01
N SER A 251 -7.92 4.98 -6.57
CA SER A 251 -6.63 4.38 -6.90
C SER A 251 -6.09 3.58 -5.73
N GLN A 252 -5.33 2.54 -6.01
CA GLN A 252 -4.54 1.87 -5.00
C GLN A 252 -3.32 2.75 -4.67
N TRP A 253 -3.04 2.94 -3.40
CA TRP A 253 -1.80 3.56 -2.94
C TRP A 253 -0.93 2.51 -2.24
N ILE A 254 0.38 2.70 -2.32
CA ILE A 254 1.39 1.90 -1.63
C ILE A 254 2.33 2.86 -0.92
N GLY A 255 2.67 2.55 0.32
CA GLY A 255 3.59 3.34 1.12
C GLY A 255 4.26 2.52 2.22
N LEU A 256 5.17 3.15 2.94
CA LEU A 256 5.91 2.56 4.04
C LEU A 256 5.42 3.12 5.37
N VAL A 257 5.16 2.23 6.32
CA VAL A 257 4.81 2.60 7.71
C VAL A 257 5.67 1.82 8.69
N ALA A 258 5.75 2.30 9.93
CA ALA A 258 6.41 1.67 11.06
C ALA A 258 5.42 1.41 12.21
N PRO A 259 5.81 0.66 13.26
CA PRO A 259 5.09 0.65 14.52
C PRO A 259 4.94 2.07 15.10
N LYS A 260 3.83 2.34 15.80
CA LYS A 260 3.43 3.68 16.29
C LYS A 260 4.58 4.40 16.95
N ASP A 261 5.19 4.10 17.91
CA ASP A 261 6.13 4.91 18.69
C ASP A 261 7.58 4.90 18.12
N THR A 262 7.72 4.63 16.82
CA THR A 262 9.02 4.70 16.12
C THR A 262 9.56 6.14 16.18
N PRO A 263 10.84 6.36 16.55
CA PRO A 263 11.43 7.70 16.68
C PRO A 263 11.25 8.56 15.43
N SER A 264 10.88 9.83 15.62
CA SER A 264 10.67 10.78 14.50
C SER A 264 11.90 10.93 13.62
N THR A 265 13.10 10.88 14.21
CA THR A 265 14.38 10.96 13.50
C THR A 265 14.57 9.79 12.52
N VAL A 266 14.06 8.61 12.83
CA VAL A 266 14.06 7.43 11.94
C VAL A 266 13.05 7.64 10.83
N ILE A 267 11.83 8.07 11.18
CA ILE A 267 10.75 8.35 10.21
C ILE A 267 11.19 9.40 9.19
N GLU A 268 11.71 10.52 9.66
CA GLU A 268 12.19 11.63 8.83
C GLU A 268 13.32 11.19 7.89
N LYS A 269 14.30 10.45 8.43
CA LYS A 269 15.42 9.93 7.62
C LYS A 269 14.94 9.04 6.49
N LEU A 270 14.06 8.10 6.79
CA LEU A 270 13.48 7.19 5.78
C LEU A 270 12.61 7.96 4.77
N ASN A 271 11.82 8.94 5.23
CA ASN A 271 11.00 9.78 4.35
C ASN A 271 11.88 10.56 3.35
N VAL A 272 12.94 11.21 3.81
CA VAL A 272 13.88 11.96 2.96
C VAL A 272 14.47 11.06 1.88
N GLU A 273 14.96 9.87 2.24
CA GLU A 273 15.57 8.94 1.28
C GLU A 273 14.55 8.36 0.30
N ILE A 274 13.32 8.08 0.74
CA ILE A 274 12.26 7.61 -0.15
C ILE A 274 11.85 8.72 -1.11
N ASN A 275 11.66 9.96 -0.66
CA ASN A 275 11.38 11.08 -1.56
C ASN A 275 12.52 11.34 -2.56
N ALA A 276 13.77 11.13 -2.17
CA ALA A 276 14.90 11.19 -3.08
C ALA A 276 14.82 10.08 -4.16
N ALA A 277 14.44 8.86 -3.76
CA ALA A 277 14.16 7.77 -4.73
C ALA A 277 13.06 8.15 -5.71
N LEU A 278 11.96 8.72 -5.23
CA LEU A 278 10.84 9.15 -6.06
C LEU A 278 11.17 10.36 -6.96
N GLY A 279 12.24 11.10 -6.63
CA GLY A 279 12.82 12.16 -7.47
C GLY A 279 13.70 11.63 -8.62
N ASP A 280 14.25 10.42 -8.46
CA ASP A 280 15.16 9.82 -9.45
C ASP A 280 14.44 9.43 -10.73
N SER A 281 15.04 9.76 -11.89
CA SER A 281 14.42 9.53 -13.20
C SER A 281 14.27 8.05 -13.56
N LYS A 282 15.24 7.21 -13.14
CA LYS A 282 15.17 5.76 -13.40
C LYS A 282 14.10 5.10 -12.54
N MET A 283 14.00 5.52 -11.27
CA MET A 283 12.96 5.04 -10.36
C MET A 283 11.57 5.43 -10.87
N LYS A 284 11.37 6.68 -11.29
CA LYS A 284 10.11 7.13 -11.92
C LYS A 284 9.74 6.29 -13.14
N ALA A 285 10.70 6.06 -14.04
CA ALA A 285 10.48 5.23 -15.23
C ALA A 285 10.07 3.79 -14.82
N ARG A 286 10.73 3.20 -13.82
CA ARG A 286 10.37 1.85 -13.35
C ARG A 286 8.95 1.78 -12.77
N PHE A 287 8.51 2.81 -12.04
CA PHE A 287 7.12 2.86 -11.57
C PHE A 287 6.14 3.09 -12.71
N ALA A 288 6.48 3.94 -13.68
CA ALA A 288 5.64 4.18 -14.86
C ALA A 288 5.47 2.92 -15.71
N ASP A 289 6.55 2.12 -15.92
CA ASP A 289 6.49 0.82 -16.61
C ASP A 289 5.51 -0.16 -15.93
N LEU A 290 5.34 -0.04 -14.62
CA LEU A 290 4.38 -0.81 -13.83
C LEU A 290 2.98 -0.18 -13.81
N GLY A 291 2.78 0.90 -14.57
CA GLY A 291 1.53 1.68 -14.59
C GLY A 291 1.30 2.50 -13.33
N GLY A 292 2.31 2.67 -12.49
CA GLY A 292 2.23 3.44 -11.25
C GLY A 292 2.68 4.89 -11.43
N MET A 293 2.14 5.77 -10.62
CA MET A 293 2.52 7.19 -10.52
C MET A 293 3.16 7.43 -9.17
N VAL A 294 4.39 7.96 -9.14
CA VAL A 294 5.08 8.28 -7.88
C VAL A 294 4.26 9.26 -7.04
N LEU A 295 4.27 9.08 -5.73
CA LEU A 295 3.47 9.85 -4.77
C LEU A 295 4.38 10.41 -3.65
N PRO A 296 5.27 11.37 -3.95
CA PRO A 296 6.12 11.98 -2.94
C PRO A 296 5.29 12.81 -1.95
N GLY A 297 5.75 12.89 -0.71
CA GLY A 297 5.08 13.67 0.32
C GLY A 297 5.71 13.51 1.69
N SER A 298 5.25 14.33 2.64
CA SER A 298 5.67 14.22 4.03
C SER A 298 5.01 13.04 4.74
N PRO A 299 5.53 12.61 5.91
CA PRO A 299 4.84 11.62 6.74
C PRO A 299 3.42 12.07 7.13
N ALA A 300 3.21 13.36 7.34
CA ALA A 300 1.90 13.94 7.67
C ALA A 300 0.91 13.82 6.50
N ASP A 301 1.36 14.08 5.25
CA ASP A 301 0.54 13.92 4.05
C ASP A 301 0.12 12.47 3.86
N PHE A 302 1.06 11.54 4.06
CA PHE A 302 0.74 10.12 3.98
C PHE A 302 -0.21 9.67 5.08
N GLY A 303 0.00 10.14 6.32
CA GLY A 303 -0.93 9.88 7.42
C GLY A 303 -2.33 10.45 7.15
N LYS A 304 -2.43 11.63 6.51
CA LYS A 304 -3.70 12.19 6.08
C LYS A 304 -4.37 11.33 5.00
N LEU A 305 -3.62 10.91 3.98
CA LEU A 305 -4.12 10.01 2.94
C LEU A 305 -4.71 8.72 3.54
N ILE A 306 -4.02 8.08 4.48
CA ILE A 306 -4.50 6.87 5.15
C ILE A 306 -5.84 7.12 5.84
N ARG A 307 -5.99 8.23 6.57
CA ARG A 307 -7.23 8.57 7.27
C ARG A 307 -8.38 8.83 6.29
N ASP A 308 -8.14 9.67 5.28
CA ASP A 308 -9.16 10.04 4.28
C ASP A 308 -9.66 8.81 3.51
N GLU A 309 -8.73 7.93 3.10
CA GLU A 309 -9.06 6.69 2.43
C GLU A 309 -9.82 5.71 3.34
N THR A 310 -9.44 5.60 4.62
CA THR A 310 -10.16 4.75 5.58
C THR A 310 -11.60 5.23 5.76
N GLU A 311 -11.82 6.53 5.87
CA GLU A 311 -13.16 7.10 5.99
C GLU A 311 -13.99 6.89 4.71
N LYS A 312 -13.40 7.15 3.55
CA LYS A 312 -14.03 6.95 2.24
C LYS A 312 -14.50 5.50 2.07
N TRP A 313 -13.60 4.54 2.25
CA TRP A 313 -13.93 3.13 2.07
C TRP A 313 -14.90 2.61 3.13
N ALA A 314 -14.85 3.14 4.35
CA ALA A 314 -15.85 2.81 5.38
C ALA A 314 -17.28 3.20 4.93
N LYS A 315 -17.45 4.37 4.30
CA LYS A 315 -18.75 4.80 3.76
C LYS A 315 -19.21 3.85 2.64
N VAL A 316 -18.32 3.51 1.70
CA VAL A 316 -18.64 2.62 0.58
C VAL A 316 -19.00 1.21 1.06
N ILE A 317 -18.18 0.62 1.94
CA ILE A 317 -18.38 -0.75 2.45
C ILE A 317 -19.70 -0.87 3.19
N ARG A 318 -20.05 0.11 4.03
CA ARG A 318 -21.33 0.12 4.76
C ARG A 318 -22.51 0.31 3.82
N ALA A 319 -22.45 1.26 2.87
CA ALA A 319 -23.53 1.54 1.94
C ALA A 319 -23.82 0.38 0.98
N ALA A 320 -22.76 -0.32 0.52
CA ALA A 320 -22.87 -1.51 -0.32
C ALA A 320 -23.06 -2.81 0.47
N ASN A 321 -23.09 -2.76 1.81
CA ASN A 321 -23.18 -3.93 2.71
C ASN A 321 -22.16 -5.04 2.36
N ILE A 322 -20.93 -4.64 2.02
CA ILE A 322 -19.86 -5.59 1.69
C ILE A 322 -19.48 -6.38 2.93
N LYS A 323 -19.51 -7.70 2.84
CA LYS A 323 -19.13 -8.63 3.92
C LYS A 323 -18.10 -9.62 3.41
N LEU A 324 -17.25 -10.09 4.31
CA LEU A 324 -16.44 -11.29 4.10
C LEU A 324 -17.35 -12.51 4.31
N GLU A 325 -17.29 -13.44 3.40
CA GLU A 325 -17.92 -14.76 3.53
C GLU A 325 -17.15 -15.62 4.53
#